data_8caaa92790a795cc7ab82f2cd28f0843
#
_entry.id   8caaa92790a795cc7ab82f2cd28f0843
#
_cell.length_a   1.000
_cell.length_b   1.000
_cell.length_c   1.000
_cell.angle_alpha   90.00
_cell.angle_beta   90.00
_cell.angle_gamma   90.00
#
_symmetry.space_group_name_H-M   'P 1'
#
loop_
_entity.id
_entity.type
_entity.pdbx_description
1 polymer ?
#
loop_
_entity_poly.entity_id
_entity_poly.type
_entity_poly.pdbx_seq_one_letter_code
_entity_poly.pdbx_strand_id
1 'polypeptide(L)'
;ANNNGVWLNVRRCNLFLDNIDKGTLSEEERNLLKGQVYFWRAWLYYRLVTTYGGVPIIKSAQNPTIGDGTIEESTLNVERSSTDDCVTFVCEDLDNAASLLPSVWADPSVNYGRVTKGAAMALKGRLLLFYASPLFNRSNDKARWDAAYTANKAAYDELTTNGDRELVGATSKRAQDWEKMFVNPLSKEAVLITLYNNISDDQFKFNNSWEQSARPKDIKGGGGIAATAEMVDLFPMADGKKPSESSLSYDPLKFYKDRDPRFYRTFAFNGVCWPYNTNKTYTVWNYQWFKDAAAAVEGKPGNSALYDGDVSSSIFVRKRTDPNAYNTSNLSSGVFSQSGSPYMEIRMAEVILNVAEAACGKGDNATALTFLKYIRERVGYTGDCGFSSTLAGDALMGAILYERQIELAYEGKRFDDMRRWLLWDDSFGTCTRLGVEPISGNQTRRHGIILAVKPELYTNSKAGKDCDPFNPEASEYLGTSDRTKISLDPDASDSDWENQIATLDNFYENNLNRVVNDQLDGTSTPT
;
A
#
# COMPACT_ATOMS: atom_id res chain seq x y z
N ALA A 1 24.78 -0.50 -13.87
CA ALA A 1 25.23 0.09 -12.60
C ALA A 1 24.62 1.47 -12.47
N ASN A 2 23.75 1.66 -11.51
CA ASN A 2 23.06 2.93 -11.31
C ASN A 2 24.04 3.97 -10.77
N ASN A 3 24.40 4.93 -11.60
CA ASN A 3 25.22 6.10 -11.22
C ASN A 3 24.53 7.02 -10.19
N ASN A 4 23.34 6.67 -9.70
CA ASN A 4 22.57 7.40 -8.70
C ASN A 4 22.58 6.70 -7.33
N GLY A 5 23.71 6.11 -6.95
CA GLY A 5 23.86 5.51 -5.64
C GLY A 5 23.54 6.48 -4.50
N VAL A 6 23.07 5.94 -3.37
CA VAL A 6 22.70 6.72 -2.18
C VAL A 6 23.83 7.67 -1.77
N TRP A 7 25.07 7.19 -1.76
CA TRP A 7 26.26 7.98 -1.39
C TRP A 7 26.55 9.14 -2.33
N LEU A 8 26.28 8.99 -3.63
CA LEU A 8 26.39 10.10 -4.58
C LEU A 8 25.38 11.22 -4.24
N ASN A 9 24.17 10.86 -3.87
CA ASN A 9 23.16 11.83 -3.49
C ASN A 9 23.46 12.46 -2.12
N VAL A 10 24.00 11.72 -1.15
CA VAL A 10 24.51 12.29 0.12
C VAL A 10 25.62 13.31 -0.20
N ARG A 11 26.57 12.98 -1.09
CA ARG A 11 27.60 13.94 -1.53
C ARG A 11 26.99 15.20 -2.16
N ARG A 12 25.97 15.07 -3.00
CA ARG A 12 25.27 16.23 -3.60
C ARG A 12 24.64 17.13 -2.54
N CYS A 13 23.99 16.53 -1.54
CA CYS A 13 23.44 17.29 -0.41
C CYS A 13 24.54 18.02 0.35
N ASN A 14 25.65 17.36 0.65
CA ASN A 14 26.78 17.97 1.34
C ASN A 14 27.42 19.10 0.53
N LEU A 15 27.69 18.89 -0.78
CA LEU A 15 28.19 19.95 -1.66
C LEU A 15 27.29 21.18 -1.67
N PHE A 16 25.99 20.97 -1.68
CA PHE A 16 25.04 22.08 -1.62
C PHE A 16 25.14 22.84 -0.28
N LEU A 17 25.11 22.12 0.84
CA LEU A 17 25.18 22.71 2.19
C LEU A 17 26.50 23.43 2.44
N ASP A 18 27.63 22.90 1.93
CA ASP A 18 28.97 23.50 2.08
C ASP A 18 29.14 24.80 1.27
N ASN A 19 28.28 25.06 0.28
CA ASN A 19 28.45 26.18 -0.66
C ASN A 19 27.30 27.17 -0.72
N ILE A 20 26.08 26.84 -0.28
CA ILE A 20 24.90 27.70 -0.44
C ILE A 20 25.07 29.10 0.21
N ASP A 21 25.81 29.20 1.30
CA ASP A 21 26.05 30.46 2.00
C ASP A 21 27.07 31.37 1.30
N LYS A 22 27.80 30.87 0.30
CA LYS A 22 28.75 31.63 -0.51
C LYS A 22 28.07 32.37 -1.68
N GLY A 23 26.79 32.06 -1.93
CA GLY A 23 26.02 32.63 -3.04
C GLY A 23 25.36 33.98 -2.68
N THR A 24 24.63 34.53 -3.66
CA THR A 24 23.96 35.83 -3.59
C THR A 24 22.47 35.77 -3.31
N LEU A 25 21.92 34.59 -3.03
CA LEU A 25 20.50 34.41 -2.69
C LEU A 25 20.17 35.16 -1.38
N SER A 26 18.93 35.60 -1.24
CA SER A 26 18.41 36.12 0.02
C SER A 26 18.48 35.07 1.13
N GLU A 27 18.48 35.51 2.38
CA GLU A 27 18.50 34.58 3.52
C GLU A 27 17.26 33.67 3.52
N GLU A 28 16.09 34.19 3.19
CA GLU A 28 14.87 33.43 3.09
C GLU A 28 14.97 32.31 2.03
N GLU A 29 15.42 32.64 0.82
CA GLU A 29 15.62 31.64 -0.24
C GLU A 29 16.63 30.57 0.15
N ARG A 30 17.76 30.97 0.75
CA ARG A 30 18.76 30.03 1.26
C ARG A 30 18.18 29.08 2.30
N ASN A 31 17.42 29.61 3.25
CA ASN A 31 16.80 28.83 4.32
C ASN A 31 15.80 27.81 3.76
N LEU A 32 14.91 28.22 2.85
CA LEU A 32 13.97 27.30 2.19
C LEU A 32 14.66 26.19 1.41
N LEU A 33 15.77 26.51 0.73
CA LEU A 33 16.56 25.51 -0.01
C LEU A 33 17.32 24.59 0.93
N LYS A 34 17.97 25.13 1.98
CA LYS A 34 18.63 24.32 3.02
C LYS A 34 17.64 23.32 3.67
N GLY A 35 16.46 23.80 4.04
CA GLY A 35 15.43 22.96 4.64
C GLY A 35 15.08 21.75 3.78
N GLN A 36 14.92 21.95 2.47
CA GLN A 36 14.68 20.85 1.53
C GLN A 36 15.87 19.90 1.45
N VAL A 37 17.10 20.40 1.42
CA VAL A 37 18.29 19.56 1.31
C VAL A 37 18.56 18.78 2.59
N TYR A 38 18.34 19.37 3.77
CA TYR A 38 18.39 18.64 5.05
C TYR A 38 17.37 17.50 5.06
N PHE A 39 16.14 17.74 4.61
CA PHE A 39 15.12 16.70 4.50
C PHE A 39 15.59 15.55 3.60
N TRP A 40 16.13 15.85 2.42
CA TRP A 40 16.53 14.80 1.49
C TRP A 40 17.78 14.05 1.95
N ARG A 41 18.73 14.70 2.65
CA ARG A 41 19.85 14.00 3.27
C ARG A 41 19.38 13.07 4.37
N ALA A 42 18.48 13.55 5.23
CA ALA A 42 17.81 12.72 6.24
C ALA A 42 17.07 11.52 5.64
N TRP A 43 16.34 11.72 4.54
CA TRP A 43 15.66 10.64 3.82
C TRP A 43 16.63 9.55 3.33
N LEU A 44 17.76 9.94 2.78
CA LEU A 44 18.79 9.01 2.32
C LEU A 44 19.36 8.18 3.49
N TYR A 45 19.68 8.85 4.59
CA TYR A 45 20.16 8.17 5.79
C TYR A 45 19.08 7.33 6.48
N TYR A 46 17.82 7.79 6.51
CA TYR A 46 16.70 6.97 6.96
C TYR A 46 16.67 5.61 6.24
N ARG A 47 16.76 5.61 4.92
CA ARG A 47 16.80 4.37 4.13
C ARG A 47 18.02 3.49 4.44
N LEU A 48 19.17 4.09 4.66
CA LEU A 48 20.38 3.36 5.06
C LEU A 48 20.23 2.74 6.45
N VAL A 49 19.77 3.51 7.42
CA VAL A 49 19.59 3.07 8.82
C VAL A 49 18.54 1.96 8.90
N THR A 50 17.40 2.11 8.26
CA THR A 50 16.35 1.08 8.29
C THR A 50 16.79 -0.21 7.59
N THR A 51 17.74 -0.17 6.66
CA THR A 51 18.26 -1.35 5.96
C THR A 51 19.45 -1.98 6.67
N TYR A 52 20.41 -1.19 7.10
CA TYR A 52 21.73 -1.66 7.54
C TYR A 52 22.03 -1.41 9.03
N GLY A 53 21.20 -0.65 9.75
CA GLY A 53 21.53 -0.13 11.07
C GLY A 53 22.54 1.02 11.00
N GLY A 54 23.63 0.98 11.78
CA GLY A 54 24.68 1.98 11.68
C GLY A 54 25.37 2.00 10.31
N VAL A 55 25.78 3.17 9.86
CA VAL A 55 26.51 3.41 8.60
C VAL A 55 27.49 4.57 8.80
N PRO A 56 28.48 4.78 7.91
CA PRO A 56 29.33 5.97 7.99
C PRO A 56 28.53 7.26 7.90
N ILE A 57 28.75 8.21 8.82
CA ILE A 57 28.14 9.55 8.80
C ILE A 57 29.08 10.52 8.11
N ILE A 58 28.66 11.04 6.96
CA ILE A 58 29.44 11.97 6.14
C ILE A 58 28.70 13.31 6.11
N LYS A 59 29.19 14.29 6.89
CA LYS A 59 28.53 15.60 7.07
C LYS A 59 28.95 16.67 6.05
N SER A 60 30.09 16.49 5.37
CA SER A 60 30.61 17.40 4.35
C SER A 60 31.05 16.65 3.09
N ALA A 61 31.21 17.38 2.00
CA ALA A 61 31.65 16.78 0.75
C ALA A 61 33.13 16.38 0.81
N GLN A 62 33.40 15.08 0.76
CA GLN A 62 34.79 14.59 0.67
C GLN A 62 35.43 15.01 -0.65
N ASN A 63 36.66 15.43 -0.61
CA ASN A 63 37.44 15.77 -1.82
C ASN A 63 38.15 14.52 -2.37
N PRO A 64 37.81 14.07 -3.58
CA PRO A 64 38.42 12.89 -4.19
C PRO A 64 39.73 13.21 -4.88
N THR A 65 40.17 14.48 -4.91
CA THR A 65 41.39 14.88 -5.66
C THR A 65 42.62 14.41 -4.91
N ILE A 66 43.30 13.43 -5.46
CA ILE A 66 44.62 13.02 -5.05
C ILE A 66 45.59 14.06 -5.63
N GLY A 67 45.77 15.18 -4.95
CA GLY A 67 46.77 16.18 -5.31
C GLY A 67 47.95 16.05 -4.37
N ASP A 68 49.18 16.08 -4.89
CA ASP A 68 50.47 16.25 -4.23
C ASP A 68 50.86 15.30 -3.07
N GLY A 69 50.19 14.18 -2.90
CA GLY A 69 50.54 13.18 -1.88
C GLY A 69 50.15 13.49 -0.44
N THR A 70 49.34 14.51 -0.22
CA THR A 70 48.88 14.91 1.12
C THR A 70 47.38 14.65 1.36
N ILE A 71 46.82 13.58 0.79
CA ILE A 71 45.49 13.13 1.24
C ILE A 71 45.67 12.54 2.63
N GLU A 72 45.05 13.16 3.60
CA GLU A 72 44.75 12.46 4.84
C GLU A 72 43.79 11.33 4.46
N GLU A 73 44.29 10.10 4.34
CA GLU A 73 43.48 8.88 4.11
C GLU A 73 42.30 8.79 5.09
N SER A 74 42.43 9.42 6.25
CA SER A 74 41.40 9.56 7.28
C SER A 74 40.09 10.20 6.81
N THR A 75 40.11 11.07 5.78
CA THR A 75 38.89 11.72 5.27
C THR A 75 38.08 10.85 4.32
N LEU A 76 38.68 9.84 3.71
CA LEU A 76 38.05 8.92 2.78
C LEU A 76 37.56 7.63 3.47
N ASN A 77 38.31 7.18 4.49
CA ASN A 77 38.00 5.99 5.27
C ASN A 77 37.19 6.35 6.52
N VAL A 78 35.88 6.61 6.35
CA VAL A 78 34.97 6.89 7.47
C VAL A 78 34.48 5.58 8.03
N GLU A 79 34.75 5.33 9.31
CA GLU A 79 34.25 4.15 10.00
C GLU A 79 32.72 4.14 10.10
N ARG A 80 32.19 2.95 10.27
CA ARG A 80 30.76 2.74 10.53
C ARG A 80 30.39 3.31 11.89
N SER A 81 29.46 4.26 11.91
CA SER A 81 28.88 4.80 13.14
C SER A 81 27.86 3.84 13.75
N SER A 82 27.55 4.01 15.03
CA SER A 82 26.50 3.25 15.69
C SER A 82 25.12 3.58 15.08
N THR A 83 24.15 2.69 15.30
CA THR A 83 22.74 2.98 14.92
C THR A 83 22.22 4.21 15.66
N ASP A 84 22.57 4.37 16.94
CA ASP A 84 22.16 5.49 17.77
C ASP A 84 22.67 6.84 17.23
N ASP A 85 23.95 6.89 16.85
CA ASP A 85 24.54 8.09 16.23
C ASP A 85 23.86 8.42 14.89
N CYS A 86 23.57 7.39 14.10
CA CYS A 86 22.89 7.59 12.81
C CYS A 86 21.45 8.08 12.99
N VAL A 87 20.70 7.54 13.95
CA VAL A 87 19.35 8.01 14.27
C VAL A 87 19.39 9.46 14.76
N THR A 88 20.33 9.79 15.65
CA THR A 88 20.56 11.16 16.13
C THR A 88 20.84 12.11 14.97
N PHE A 89 21.76 11.76 14.08
CA PHE A 89 22.10 12.57 12.90
C PHE A 89 20.90 12.81 11.98
N VAL A 90 20.09 11.78 11.71
CA VAL A 90 18.86 11.92 10.89
C VAL A 90 17.86 12.84 11.58
N CYS A 91 17.70 12.71 12.90
CA CYS A 91 16.81 13.59 13.68
C CYS A 91 17.29 15.04 13.65
N GLU A 92 18.60 15.31 13.78
CA GLU A 92 19.18 16.65 13.67
C GLU A 92 18.89 17.28 12.28
N ASP A 93 19.07 16.53 11.20
CA ASP A 93 18.75 17.00 9.86
C ASP A 93 17.25 17.30 9.69
N LEU A 94 16.38 16.46 10.25
CA LEU A 94 14.93 16.67 10.18
C LEU A 94 14.47 17.85 11.04
N ASP A 95 15.10 18.10 12.19
CA ASP A 95 14.84 19.28 13.02
C ASP A 95 15.29 20.55 12.30
N ASN A 96 16.47 20.54 11.67
CA ASN A 96 16.92 21.64 10.81
C ASN A 96 15.95 21.87 9.66
N ALA A 97 15.49 20.81 8.98
CA ALA A 97 14.50 20.93 7.91
C ALA A 97 13.19 21.53 8.43
N ALA A 98 12.66 21.03 9.54
CA ALA A 98 11.41 21.53 10.13
C ALA A 98 11.49 22.99 10.60
N SER A 99 12.66 23.46 11.03
CA SER A 99 12.87 24.85 11.44
C SER A 99 12.91 25.84 10.26
N LEU A 100 13.29 25.37 9.07
CA LEU A 100 13.50 26.19 7.87
C LEU A 100 12.36 26.11 6.86
N LEU A 101 11.55 25.05 6.91
CA LEU A 101 10.48 24.79 5.95
C LEU A 101 9.15 25.38 6.44
N PRO A 102 8.30 25.87 5.52
CA PRO A 102 6.96 26.32 5.86
C PRO A 102 6.04 25.13 6.16
N SER A 103 5.00 25.38 6.97
CA SER A 103 3.92 24.42 7.19
C SER A 103 3.11 24.17 5.91
N VAL A 104 2.87 25.25 5.16
CA VAL A 104 2.24 25.24 3.83
C VAL A 104 3.03 26.19 2.92
N TRP A 105 3.36 25.73 1.73
CA TRP A 105 4.02 26.55 0.72
C TRP A 105 3.07 27.61 0.18
N ALA A 106 3.56 28.81 0.03
CA ALA A 106 2.87 29.84 -0.74
C ALA A 106 2.75 29.38 -2.20
N ASP A 107 1.70 29.81 -2.88
CA ASP A 107 1.38 29.44 -4.26
C ASP A 107 1.39 27.91 -4.49
N PRO A 108 0.33 27.18 -4.09
CA PRO A 108 0.23 25.75 -4.30
C PRO A 108 0.28 25.34 -5.78
N SER A 109 -0.05 26.23 -6.71
CA SER A 109 -0.02 25.92 -8.16
C SER A 109 1.39 25.62 -8.67
N VAL A 110 2.42 26.15 -7.98
CA VAL A 110 3.84 25.98 -8.35
C VAL A 110 4.58 25.08 -7.35
N ASN A 111 4.21 25.14 -6.08
CA ASN A 111 5.00 24.55 -4.99
C ASN A 111 4.37 23.30 -4.37
N TYR A 112 3.16 22.89 -4.79
CA TYR A 112 2.56 21.67 -4.26
C TYR A 112 3.44 20.44 -4.53
N GLY A 113 3.55 19.57 -3.53
CA GLY A 113 4.42 18.39 -3.58
C GLY A 113 5.85 18.63 -3.07
N ARG A 114 6.26 19.88 -2.83
CA ARG A 114 7.51 20.17 -2.12
C ARG A 114 7.39 19.73 -0.66
N VAL A 115 8.52 19.33 -0.08
CA VAL A 115 8.59 18.94 1.34
C VAL A 115 8.25 20.13 2.25
N THR A 116 7.48 19.85 3.30
CA THR A 116 6.99 20.83 4.27
C THR A 116 7.55 20.55 5.66
N LYS A 117 7.38 21.48 6.59
CA LYS A 117 7.67 21.27 8.01
C LYS A 117 7.00 20.01 8.54
N GLY A 118 5.69 19.82 8.28
CA GLY A 118 4.95 18.63 8.70
C GLY A 118 5.49 17.32 8.10
N ALA A 119 5.98 17.36 6.85
CA ALA A 119 6.60 16.18 6.22
C ALA A 119 7.93 15.80 6.92
N ALA A 120 8.75 16.79 7.30
CA ALA A 120 9.99 16.52 8.03
C ALA A 120 9.71 15.94 9.42
N MET A 121 8.74 16.49 10.15
CA MET A 121 8.31 15.99 11.45
C MET A 121 7.71 14.56 11.35
N ALA A 122 6.92 14.28 10.33
CA ALA A 122 6.34 12.95 10.11
C ALA A 122 7.42 11.89 9.80
N LEU A 123 8.45 12.24 9.00
CA LEU A 123 9.57 11.35 8.73
C LEU A 123 10.39 11.08 10.01
N LYS A 124 10.60 12.10 10.86
CA LYS A 124 11.23 11.92 12.18
C LYS A 124 10.43 10.97 13.06
N GLY A 125 9.10 11.15 13.12
CA GLY A 125 8.21 10.25 13.84
C GLY A 125 8.29 8.80 13.34
N ARG A 126 8.30 8.60 12.02
CA ARG A 126 8.46 7.27 11.39
C ARG A 126 9.80 6.62 11.77
N LEU A 127 10.91 7.35 11.70
CA LEU A 127 12.22 6.84 12.09
C LEU A 127 12.26 6.44 13.58
N LEU A 128 11.78 7.31 14.46
CA LEU A 128 11.80 7.04 15.92
C LEU A 128 10.88 5.88 16.28
N LEU A 129 9.75 5.71 15.59
CA LEU A 129 8.89 4.53 15.74
C LEU A 129 9.63 3.25 15.30
N PHE A 130 10.33 3.29 14.18
CA PHE A 130 11.16 2.16 13.73
C PHE A 130 12.23 1.82 14.77
N TYR A 131 12.88 2.84 15.32
CA TYR A 131 13.93 2.69 16.34
C TYR A 131 13.41 2.24 17.69
N ALA A 132 12.16 2.56 18.04
CA ALA A 132 11.49 2.08 19.26
C ALA A 132 10.98 0.63 19.13
N SER A 133 10.89 0.10 17.90
CA SER A 133 10.36 -1.24 17.64
C SER A 133 11.38 -2.34 17.97
N PRO A 134 10.96 -3.61 18.18
CA PRO A 134 11.80 -4.70 18.68
C PRO A 134 13.10 -4.96 17.93
N LEU A 135 13.18 -4.63 16.62
CA LEU A 135 14.42 -4.80 15.84
C LEU A 135 15.61 -4.07 16.47
N PHE A 136 15.40 -2.84 16.95
CA PHE A 136 16.42 -2.01 17.58
C PHE A 136 16.23 -1.84 19.09
N ASN A 137 15.08 -2.22 19.63
CA ASN A 137 14.70 -2.05 21.03
C ASN A 137 14.36 -3.38 21.69
N ARG A 138 15.34 -4.28 21.79
CA ARG A 138 15.17 -5.63 22.34
C ARG A 138 14.78 -5.64 23.83
N SER A 139 15.25 -4.66 24.58
CA SER A 139 14.92 -4.49 26.00
C SER A 139 13.57 -3.82 26.25
N ASN A 140 12.87 -3.41 25.19
CA ASN A 140 11.62 -2.64 25.25
C ASN A 140 11.78 -1.36 26.11
N ASP A 141 12.87 -0.62 25.85
CA ASP A 141 13.13 0.65 26.52
C ASP A 141 11.98 1.63 26.26
N LYS A 142 11.34 2.05 27.35
CA LYS A 142 10.18 2.95 27.31
C LYS A 142 10.54 4.35 26.85
N ALA A 143 11.77 4.80 27.08
CA ALA A 143 12.21 6.12 26.64
C ALA A 143 12.19 6.24 25.10
N ARG A 144 12.49 5.17 24.36
CA ARG A 144 12.37 5.14 22.89
C ARG A 144 10.92 5.24 22.41
N TRP A 145 9.99 4.60 23.12
CA TRP A 145 8.56 4.72 22.83
C TRP A 145 8.02 6.12 23.15
N ASP A 146 8.47 6.74 24.25
CA ASP A 146 8.12 8.12 24.60
C ASP A 146 8.63 9.12 23.55
N ALA A 147 9.86 8.95 23.06
CA ALA A 147 10.43 9.77 22.00
C ALA A 147 9.63 9.61 20.67
N ALA A 148 9.30 8.36 20.32
CA ALA A 148 8.48 8.07 19.15
C ALA A 148 7.07 8.70 19.25
N TYR A 149 6.44 8.58 20.42
CA TYR A 149 5.13 9.19 20.68
C TYR A 149 5.20 10.71 20.55
N THR A 150 6.15 11.34 21.23
CA THR A 150 6.32 12.80 21.21
C THR A 150 6.50 13.33 19.79
N ALA A 151 7.36 12.68 18.99
CA ALA A 151 7.61 13.09 17.62
C ALA A 151 6.39 12.90 16.69
N ASN A 152 5.72 11.73 16.76
CA ASN A 152 4.54 11.47 15.93
C ASN A 152 3.35 12.35 16.33
N LYS A 153 3.14 12.57 17.64
CA LYS A 153 2.06 13.44 18.11
C LYS A 153 2.31 14.90 17.68
N ALA A 154 3.54 15.40 17.80
CA ALA A 154 3.90 16.72 17.33
C ALA A 154 3.73 16.87 15.81
N ALA A 155 4.07 15.84 15.03
CA ALA A 155 3.83 15.82 13.59
C ALA A 155 2.33 15.85 13.26
N TYR A 156 1.52 15.07 13.95
CA TYR A 156 0.07 15.08 13.81
C TYR A 156 -0.51 16.47 14.09
N ASP A 157 -0.10 17.10 15.21
CA ASP A 157 -0.59 18.42 15.60
C ASP A 157 -0.17 19.50 14.59
N GLU A 158 1.08 19.50 14.13
CA GLU A 158 1.55 20.43 13.10
C GLU A 158 0.77 20.29 11.80
N LEU A 159 0.57 19.04 11.33
CA LEU A 159 -0.13 18.75 10.08
C LEU A 159 -1.59 19.18 10.12
N THR A 160 -2.28 18.94 11.24
CA THR A 160 -3.71 19.27 11.39
C THR A 160 -3.96 20.73 11.71
N THR A 161 -3.06 21.39 12.44
CA THR A 161 -3.25 22.78 12.88
C THR A 161 -2.73 23.79 11.87
N ASN A 162 -1.53 23.56 11.34
CA ASN A 162 -0.83 24.52 10.50
C ASN A 162 -0.62 24.01 9.05
N GLY A 163 -0.60 22.70 8.85
CA GLY A 163 -0.23 22.05 7.59
C GLY A 163 -1.37 21.87 6.60
N ASP A 164 -2.60 22.27 6.94
CA ASP A 164 -3.82 22.03 6.14
C ASP A 164 -3.96 20.55 5.70
N ARG A 165 -3.71 19.64 6.63
CA ARG A 165 -3.86 18.20 6.40
C ARG A 165 -4.96 17.61 7.26
N GLU A 166 -5.66 16.60 6.72
CA GLU A 166 -6.74 15.92 7.42
C GLU A 166 -6.76 14.43 7.06
N LEU A 167 -7.36 13.65 7.94
CA LEU A 167 -7.74 12.29 7.60
C LEU A 167 -8.99 12.35 6.72
N VAL A 168 -8.85 12.11 5.42
CA VAL A 168 -9.96 12.18 4.47
C VAL A 168 -11.00 11.12 4.83
N GLY A 169 -12.20 11.54 5.18
CA GLY A 169 -13.28 10.69 5.62
C GLY A 169 -14.22 10.28 4.50
N ALA A 170 -14.90 9.17 4.69
CA ALA A 170 -16.03 8.76 3.89
C ALA A 170 -17.24 8.52 4.80
N THR A 171 -18.40 9.00 4.38
CA THR A 171 -19.68 8.68 5.01
C THR A 171 -20.30 7.42 4.41
N SER A 172 -19.75 6.93 3.31
CA SER A 172 -20.19 5.75 2.59
C SER A 172 -19.77 4.46 3.28
N LYS A 173 -20.68 3.51 3.45
CA LYS A 173 -20.39 2.15 3.95
C LYS A 173 -19.40 1.37 3.05
N ARG A 174 -19.08 1.86 1.87
CA ARG A 174 -18.18 1.26 0.89
C ARG A 174 -16.96 2.12 0.59
N ALA A 175 -16.61 3.03 1.50
CA ALA A 175 -15.38 3.82 1.52
C ALA A 175 -15.06 4.59 0.21
N GLN A 176 -16.06 5.22 -0.40
CA GLN A 176 -15.89 5.91 -1.69
C GLN A 176 -14.87 7.06 -1.62
N ASP A 177 -14.92 7.91 -0.59
CA ASP A 177 -13.98 9.03 -0.46
C ASP A 177 -12.56 8.56 -0.14
N TRP A 178 -12.44 7.44 0.61
CA TRP A 178 -11.15 6.79 0.84
C TRP A 178 -10.51 6.31 -0.48
N GLU A 179 -11.27 5.79 -1.45
CA GLU A 179 -10.75 5.44 -2.77
C GLU A 179 -10.30 6.69 -3.55
N LYS A 180 -11.14 7.73 -3.58
CA LYS A 180 -10.89 8.94 -4.37
C LYS A 180 -9.64 9.71 -3.93
N MET A 181 -9.25 9.63 -2.65
CA MET A 181 -8.09 10.34 -2.15
C MET A 181 -6.78 9.89 -2.82
N PHE A 182 -6.69 8.62 -3.24
CA PHE A 182 -5.46 8.07 -3.84
C PHE A 182 -5.17 8.59 -5.25
N VAL A 183 -6.19 9.05 -5.95
CA VAL A 183 -6.08 9.56 -7.32
C VAL A 183 -6.18 11.08 -7.39
N ASN A 184 -6.48 11.73 -6.28
CA ASN A 184 -6.50 13.19 -6.17
C ASN A 184 -5.08 13.72 -5.89
N PRO A 185 -4.43 14.41 -6.84
CA PRO A 185 -3.09 14.94 -6.63
C PRO A 185 -3.03 16.02 -5.54
N LEU A 186 -4.17 16.65 -5.21
CA LEU A 186 -4.28 17.68 -4.16
C LEU A 186 -4.94 17.15 -2.89
N SER A 187 -4.86 15.84 -2.64
CA SER A 187 -5.47 15.23 -1.46
C SER A 187 -4.92 15.82 -0.17
N LYS A 188 -5.79 16.24 0.72
CA LYS A 188 -5.42 16.71 2.08
C LYS A 188 -4.84 15.60 2.96
N GLU A 189 -5.01 14.35 2.59
CA GLU A 189 -4.37 13.22 3.27
C GLU A 189 -2.86 13.15 3.00
N ALA A 190 -2.38 13.73 1.88
CA ALA A 190 -0.99 13.62 1.46
C ALA A 190 -0.05 14.48 2.33
N VAL A 191 0.90 13.85 3.00
CA VAL A 191 1.96 14.49 3.78
C VAL A 191 3.26 14.59 2.98
N LEU A 192 3.66 13.49 2.35
CA LEU A 192 4.74 13.43 1.36
C LEU A 192 4.24 12.73 0.12
N ILE A 193 4.25 13.40 -1.02
CA ILE A 193 3.64 12.92 -2.26
C ILE A 193 4.60 13.06 -3.43
N THR A 194 4.59 12.05 -4.30
CA THR A 194 5.19 12.13 -5.63
C THR A 194 4.07 12.38 -6.64
N LEU A 195 4.16 13.48 -7.36
CA LEU A 195 3.24 13.84 -8.43
C LEU A 195 3.73 13.25 -9.74
N TYR A 196 2.79 12.76 -10.53
CA TYR A 196 3.03 12.26 -11.88
C TYR A 196 2.16 13.03 -12.87
N ASN A 197 2.45 12.88 -14.17
CA ASN A 197 1.66 13.48 -15.24
C ASN A 197 1.31 12.46 -16.32
N ASN A 198 0.34 12.82 -17.18
CA ASN A 198 -0.12 12.00 -18.31
C ASN A 198 0.50 12.47 -19.65
N ILE A 199 1.65 13.13 -19.60
CA ILE A 199 2.32 13.65 -20.79
C ILE A 199 3.00 12.50 -21.53
N SER A 200 2.79 12.43 -22.86
CA SER A 200 3.40 11.42 -23.72
C SER A 200 4.76 11.81 -24.29
N ASP A 201 5.07 13.12 -24.30
CA ASP A 201 6.34 13.64 -24.78
C ASP A 201 7.48 13.16 -23.90
N ASP A 202 8.47 12.51 -24.48
CA ASP A 202 9.61 11.93 -23.78
C ASP A 202 10.43 12.95 -22.98
N GLN A 203 10.41 14.22 -23.39
CA GLN A 203 11.10 15.28 -22.67
C GLN A 203 10.41 15.69 -21.37
N PHE A 204 9.09 15.59 -21.30
CA PHE A 204 8.29 16.10 -20.19
C PHE A 204 7.50 15.02 -19.45
N LYS A 205 7.56 13.78 -19.91
CA LYS A 205 6.83 12.70 -19.26
C LYS A 205 7.42 12.37 -17.89
N PHE A 206 6.53 12.32 -16.91
CA PHE A 206 6.82 11.81 -15.58
C PHE A 206 5.59 11.02 -15.10
N ASN A 207 5.47 9.80 -15.59
CA ASN A 207 4.32 8.93 -15.34
C ASN A 207 4.74 7.63 -14.66
N ASN A 208 3.77 6.88 -14.19
CA ASN A 208 3.99 5.59 -13.56
C ASN A 208 3.21 4.48 -14.28
N SER A 209 3.53 3.23 -13.96
CA SER A 209 2.94 2.04 -14.56
C SER A 209 1.86 1.39 -13.68
N TRP A 210 1.35 2.07 -12.64
CA TRP A 210 0.42 1.43 -11.69
C TRP A 210 -0.85 0.95 -12.38
N GLU A 211 -1.50 1.81 -13.16
CA GLU A 211 -2.71 1.43 -13.91
C GLU A 211 -2.47 0.25 -14.84
N GLN A 212 -1.37 0.29 -15.60
CA GLN A 212 -1.00 -0.83 -16.46
C GLN A 212 -0.80 -2.12 -15.69
N SER A 213 -0.09 -2.06 -14.57
CA SER A 213 0.21 -3.25 -13.77
C SER A 213 -1.02 -3.83 -13.08
N ALA A 214 -1.95 -2.96 -12.63
CA ALA A 214 -3.14 -3.37 -11.90
C ALA A 214 -4.27 -3.86 -12.81
N ARG A 215 -4.50 -3.18 -13.94
CA ARG A 215 -5.65 -3.44 -14.82
C ARG A 215 -5.54 -4.77 -15.56
N PRO A 216 -6.69 -5.44 -15.81
CA PRO A 216 -6.72 -6.72 -16.55
C PRO A 216 -6.29 -6.58 -18.02
N LYS A 217 -5.90 -7.70 -18.62
CA LYS A 217 -5.41 -7.76 -20.01
C LYS A 217 -6.51 -7.53 -21.05
N ASP A 218 -7.76 -7.90 -20.78
CA ASP A 218 -8.89 -7.71 -21.69
C ASP A 218 -9.15 -6.23 -22.00
N ILE A 219 -8.84 -5.34 -21.05
CA ILE A 219 -8.87 -3.89 -21.25
C ILE A 219 -7.48 -3.29 -21.48
N LYS A 220 -6.50 -4.11 -21.89
CA LYS A 220 -5.12 -3.73 -22.19
C LYS A 220 -4.28 -3.28 -21.01
N GLY A 221 -4.61 -3.77 -19.80
CA GLY A 221 -3.71 -3.75 -18.67
C GLY A 221 -2.68 -4.87 -18.74
N GLY A 222 -1.79 -4.95 -17.74
CA GLY A 222 -0.80 -6.02 -17.61
C GLY A 222 -1.29 -7.24 -16.83
N GLY A 223 -2.34 -7.10 -16.03
CA GLY A 223 -2.89 -8.17 -15.18
C GLY A 223 -1.90 -8.68 -14.12
N GLY A 224 -0.85 -7.91 -13.80
CA GLY A 224 0.31 -8.40 -13.03
C GLY A 224 0.21 -8.23 -11.51
N ILE A 225 -0.76 -7.50 -10.99
CA ILE A 225 -0.93 -7.33 -9.54
C ILE A 225 -2.13 -8.17 -9.09
N ALA A 226 -1.86 -9.44 -8.81
CA ALA A 226 -2.83 -10.36 -8.26
C ALA A 226 -2.92 -10.23 -6.74
N ALA A 227 -4.14 -10.29 -6.19
CA ALA A 227 -4.34 -10.38 -4.76
C ALA A 227 -4.09 -11.82 -4.27
N THR A 228 -3.38 -11.96 -3.15
CA THR A 228 -3.18 -13.27 -2.53
C THR A 228 -4.41 -13.68 -1.73
N ALA A 229 -4.64 -14.99 -1.60
CA ALA A 229 -5.70 -15.55 -0.77
C ALA A 229 -5.59 -15.07 0.68
N GLU A 230 -4.36 -15.09 1.22
CA GLU A 230 -4.08 -14.67 2.59
C GLU A 230 -4.50 -13.22 2.82
N MET A 231 -4.27 -12.32 1.85
CA MET A 231 -4.64 -10.92 2.01
C MET A 231 -6.14 -10.69 1.86
N VAL A 232 -6.79 -11.41 0.94
CA VAL A 232 -8.26 -11.36 0.75
C VAL A 232 -8.98 -11.87 1.99
N ASP A 233 -8.53 -13.00 2.52
CA ASP A 233 -9.14 -13.63 3.69
C ASP A 233 -8.86 -12.87 4.99
N LEU A 234 -7.75 -12.12 5.04
CA LEU A 234 -7.35 -11.34 6.21
C LEU A 234 -8.24 -10.10 6.44
N PHE A 235 -8.81 -9.51 5.38
CA PHE A 235 -9.61 -8.29 5.55
C PHE A 235 -10.72 -8.49 6.58
N PRO A 236 -11.07 -7.46 7.39
CA PRO A 236 -12.12 -7.57 8.38
C PRO A 236 -13.49 -7.82 7.76
N MET A 237 -14.37 -8.39 8.54
CA MET A 237 -15.80 -8.39 8.27
C MET A 237 -16.42 -7.01 8.56
N ALA A 238 -17.66 -6.79 8.19
CA ALA A 238 -18.36 -5.52 8.34
C ALA A 238 -18.53 -5.07 9.81
N ASP A 239 -18.41 -6.01 10.76
CA ASP A 239 -18.38 -5.72 12.19
C ASP A 239 -16.97 -5.29 12.70
N GLY A 240 -15.98 -5.19 11.82
CA GLY A 240 -14.61 -4.78 12.12
C GLY A 240 -13.75 -5.87 12.73
N LYS A 241 -14.22 -7.10 12.84
CA LYS A 241 -13.48 -8.23 13.39
C LYS A 241 -12.84 -9.06 12.29
N LYS A 242 -11.81 -9.82 12.64
CA LYS A 242 -11.24 -10.83 11.74
C LYS A 242 -12.32 -11.86 11.36
N PRO A 243 -12.28 -12.47 10.17
CA PRO A 243 -13.24 -13.48 9.78
C PRO A 243 -13.42 -14.61 10.79
N SER A 244 -12.34 -15.02 11.47
CA SER A 244 -12.37 -16.07 12.51
C SER A 244 -12.99 -15.61 13.86
N GLU A 245 -13.11 -14.31 14.08
CA GLU A 245 -13.60 -13.70 15.33
C GLU A 245 -14.96 -13.03 15.17
N SER A 246 -15.43 -12.88 13.94
CA SER A 246 -16.68 -12.19 13.60
C SER A 246 -17.90 -13.01 13.95
N SER A 247 -19.00 -12.33 14.30
CA SER A 247 -20.32 -12.94 14.40
C SER A 247 -20.99 -13.14 13.03
N LEU A 248 -20.44 -12.49 12.00
CA LEU A 248 -20.86 -12.67 10.61
C LEU A 248 -20.17 -13.92 10.05
N SER A 249 -20.95 -14.78 9.39
CA SER A 249 -20.43 -16.03 8.84
C SER A 249 -19.55 -15.74 7.62
N TYR A 250 -18.28 -16.11 7.68
CA TYR A 250 -17.38 -16.03 6.55
C TYR A 250 -17.48 -17.27 5.66
N ASP A 251 -17.83 -17.05 4.38
CA ASP A 251 -17.81 -18.08 3.35
C ASP A 251 -16.64 -17.83 2.39
N PRO A 252 -15.65 -18.73 2.29
CA PRO A 252 -14.53 -18.55 1.39
C PRO A 252 -14.91 -18.44 -0.09
N LEU A 253 -16.01 -19.02 -0.54
CA LEU A 253 -16.50 -18.85 -1.92
C LEU A 253 -17.11 -17.46 -2.11
N LYS A 254 -17.89 -17.01 -1.14
CA LYS A 254 -18.53 -15.68 -1.13
C LYS A 254 -17.69 -14.67 -0.33
N PHE A 255 -16.38 -14.73 -0.50
CA PHE A 255 -15.37 -13.96 0.26
C PHE A 255 -15.59 -12.45 0.27
N TYR A 256 -16.40 -11.92 -0.62
CA TYR A 256 -16.75 -10.50 -0.77
C TYR A 256 -17.95 -10.07 0.09
N LYS A 257 -18.65 -11.01 0.71
CA LYS A 257 -19.86 -10.71 1.46
C LYS A 257 -19.55 -10.17 2.85
N ASP A 258 -20.33 -9.17 3.27
CA ASP A 258 -20.26 -8.58 4.63
C ASP A 258 -18.83 -8.18 5.06
N ARG A 259 -18.10 -7.49 4.18
CA ARG A 259 -16.70 -7.08 4.43
C ARG A 259 -16.57 -5.62 4.87
N ASP A 260 -15.43 -5.33 5.47
CA ASP A 260 -14.96 -3.95 5.73
C ASP A 260 -15.15 -3.06 4.49
N PRO A 261 -15.63 -1.82 4.63
CA PRO A 261 -15.89 -0.92 3.50
C PRO A 261 -14.70 -0.77 2.53
N ARG A 262 -13.45 -0.82 3.03
CA ARG A 262 -12.24 -0.72 2.22
C ARG A 262 -11.97 -1.94 1.35
N PHE A 263 -12.58 -3.09 1.67
CA PHE A 263 -12.45 -4.32 0.87
C PHE A 263 -12.85 -4.08 -0.58
N TYR A 264 -14.01 -3.47 -0.80
CA TYR A 264 -14.59 -3.22 -2.12
C TYR A 264 -13.83 -2.17 -2.94
N ARG A 265 -12.91 -1.43 -2.28
CA ARG A 265 -12.04 -0.42 -2.90
C ARG A 265 -10.59 -0.89 -3.02
N THR A 266 -10.27 -2.01 -2.38
CA THR A 266 -8.94 -2.62 -2.46
C THR A 266 -8.87 -3.71 -3.52
N PHE A 267 -9.95 -4.48 -3.70
CA PHE A 267 -9.99 -5.63 -4.59
C PHE A 267 -11.00 -5.47 -5.72
N ALA A 268 -10.64 -6.06 -6.87
CA ALA A 268 -11.54 -6.30 -7.97
C ALA A 268 -11.62 -7.80 -8.26
N PHE A 269 -12.82 -8.34 -8.35
CA PHE A 269 -13.14 -9.76 -8.46
C PHE A 269 -14.33 -9.98 -9.40
N ASN A 270 -14.57 -11.22 -9.78
CA ASN A 270 -15.63 -11.58 -10.73
C ASN A 270 -16.98 -10.94 -10.37
N GLY A 271 -17.53 -10.20 -11.31
CA GLY A 271 -18.80 -9.54 -11.17
C GLY A 271 -18.76 -8.15 -10.55
N VAL A 272 -17.60 -7.63 -10.13
CA VAL A 272 -17.51 -6.26 -9.59
C VAL A 272 -17.29 -5.23 -10.68
N CYS A 273 -17.99 -4.11 -10.59
CA CYS A 273 -17.78 -2.94 -11.43
C CYS A 273 -16.44 -2.26 -11.09
N TRP A 274 -15.59 -2.08 -12.12
CA TRP A 274 -14.28 -1.44 -12.00
C TRP A 274 -14.06 -0.44 -13.13
N PRO A 275 -14.62 0.74 -13.03
CA PRO A 275 -14.69 1.70 -14.12
C PRO A 275 -13.30 2.20 -14.58
N TYR A 276 -13.25 2.60 -15.85
CA TYR A 276 -12.18 3.39 -16.44
C TYR A 276 -12.78 4.39 -17.44
N ASN A 277 -11.97 5.29 -17.98
CA ASN A 277 -12.49 6.45 -18.71
C ASN A 277 -13.45 6.14 -19.86
N THR A 278 -13.15 5.13 -20.67
CA THR A 278 -13.95 4.76 -21.85
C THR A 278 -15.14 3.85 -21.51
N ASN A 279 -15.14 3.21 -20.34
CA ASN A 279 -16.22 2.34 -19.89
C ASN A 279 -16.44 2.46 -18.39
N LYS A 280 -17.50 3.18 -18.01
CA LYS A 280 -17.86 3.41 -16.60
C LYS A 280 -18.60 2.24 -15.95
N THR A 281 -19.07 1.30 -16.74
CA THR A 281 -19.81 0.11 -16.28
C THR A 281 -19.02 -1.18 -16.51
N TYR A 282 -17.72 -1.08 -16.77
CA TYR A 282 -16.88 -2.26 -16.95
C TYR A 282 -16.95 -3.15 -15.72
N THR A 283 -17.36 -4.39 -15.92
CA THR A 283 -17.43 -5.43 -14.90
C THR A 283 -16.34 -6.45 -15.16
N VAL A 284 -15.47 -6.66 -14.17
CA VAL A 284 -14.33 -7.57 -14.32
C VAL A 284 -14.78 -9.02 -14.22
N TRP A 285 -14.22 -9.85 -15.10
CA TRP A 285 -14.39 -11.29 -15.09
C TRP A 285 -13.06 -11.98 -15.29
N ASN A 286 -12.71 -12.89 -14.44
CA ASN A 286 -11.47 -13.66 -14.48
C ASN A 286 -11.69 -15.00 -13.77
N TYR A 287 -12.27 -15.95 -14.48
CA TYR A 287 -12.54 -17.29 -13.99
C TYR A 287 -11.94 -18.33 -14.92
N GLN A 288 -11.66 -19.49 -14.36
CA GLN A 288 -11.14 -20.63 -15.08
C GLN A 288 -12.30 -21.52 -15.54
N TRP A 289 -12.26 -21.96 -16.79
CA TRP A 289 -13.20 -22.97 -17.29
C TRP A 289 -12.48 -24.13 -17.96
N PHE A 290 -13.18 -25.23 -18.15
CA PHE A 290 -12.64 -26.43 -18.73
C PHE A 290 -12.85 -26.43 -20.24
N LYS A 291 -11.93 -27.07 -20.96
CA LYS A 291 -11.97 -27.19 -22.42
C LYS A 291 -13.21 -27.99 -22.88
N ASP A 292 -13.53 -29.03 -22.15
CA ASP A 292 -14.64 -29.96 -22.45
C ASP A 292 -15.03 -30.74 -21.18
N ALA A 293 -16.10 -31.55 -21.29
CA ALA A 293 -16.60 -32.35 -20.19
C ALA A 293 -15.60 -33.40 -19.68
N ALA A 294 -14.74 -33.96 -20.55
CA ALA A 294 -13.74 -34.93 -20.13
C ALA A 294 -12.66 -34.27 -19.27
N ALA A 295 -12.18 -33.10 -19.66
CA ALA A 295 -11.23 -32.32 -18.87
C ALA A 295 -11.84 -31.90 -17.52
N ALA A 296 -13.13 -31.60 -17.48
CA ALA A 296 -13.84 -31.26 -16.25
C ALA A 296 -13.91 -32.46 -15.29
N VAL A 297 -14.22 -33.65 -15.80
CA VAL A 297 -14.28 -34.90 -15.02
C VAL A 297 -12.90 -35.28 -14.47
N GLU A 298 -11.84 -35.05 -15.24
CA GLU A 298 -10.46 -35.34 -14.80
C GLU A 298 -9.94 -34.32 -13.80
N GLY A 299 -10.66 -33.24 -13.57
CA GLY A 299 -10.22 -32.11 -12.70
C GLY A 299 -8.97 -31.42 -13.24
N LYS A 300 -8.62 -31.69 -14.49
CA LYS A 300 -7.48 -31.10 -15.17
C LYS A 300 -7.97 -29.92 -15.98
N PRO A 301 -7.64 -28.69 -15.61
CA PRO A 301 -7.94 -27.51 -16.39
C PRO A 301 -7.05 -27.45 -17.65
N GLY A 302 -7.01 -28.52 -18.42
CA GLY A 302 -6.22 -28.57 -19.64
C GLY A 302 -6.70 -27.53 -20.64
N ASN A 303 -5.90 -26.53 -20.93
CA ASN A 303 -6.23 -25.33 -21.71
C ASN A 303 -7.33 -24.45 -21.10
N SER A 304 -7.53 -24.50 -19.79
CA SER A 304 -8.28 -23.49 -19.12
C SER A 304 -7.49 -22.19 -19.25
N ALA A 305 -7.89 -21.34 -20.16
CA ALA A 305 -7.48 -19.96 -20.05
C ALA A 305 -8.34 -19.33 -18.95
N LEU A 306 -7.73 -18.65 -18.02
CA LEU A 306 -8.44 -17.63 -17.29
C LEU A 306 -9.04 -16.69 -18.33
N TYR A 307 -10.21 -16.11 -18.08
CA TYR A 307 -10.84 -15.21 -19.03
C TYR A 307 -9.89 -14.12 -19.54
N ASP A 308 -8.99 -13.66 -18.65
CA ASP A 308 -7.96 -12.64 -18.96
C ASP A 308 -6.56 -13.27 -19.19
N GLY A 309 -6.46 -14.54 -19.55
CA GLY A 309 -5.21 -15.25 -19.76
C GLY A 309 -4.64 -15.89 -18.49
N ASP A 310 -3.36 -16.25 -18.52
CA ASP A 310 -2.67 -16.94 -17.42
C ASP A 310 -2.36 -15.95 -16.30
N VAL A 311 -3.29 -15.76 -15.37
CA VAL A 311 -3.04 -15.03 -14.14
C VAL A 311 -2.99 -15.99 -12.95
N SER A 312 -2.20 -15.63 -11.96
CA SER A 312 -1.99 -16.44 -10.75
C SER A 312 -3.14 -16.34 -9.74
N SER A 313 -4.04 -15.37 -9.91
CA SER A 313 -5.25 -15.19 -9.08
C SER A 313 -6.38 -14.58 -9.90
N SER A 314 -7.61 -14.98 -9.62
CA SER A 314 -8.83 -14.39 -10.19
C SER A 314 -9.20 -13.04 -9.57
N ILE A 315 -8.40 -12.57 -8.61
CA ILE A 315 -8.66 -11.32 -7.88
C ILE A 315 -7.53 -10.35 -8.12
N PHE A 316 -7.88 -9.14 -8.53
CA PHE A 316 -6.94 -8.06 -8.82
C PHE A 316 -6.88 -7.04 -7.68
N VAL A 317 -5.79 -6.28 -7.62
CA VAL A 317 -5.66 -5.12 -6.74
C VAL A 317 -6.19 -3.88 -7.46
N ARG A 318 -7.30 -3.37 -6.95
CA ARG A 318 -7.99 -2.18 -7.45
C ARG A 318 -7.51 -0.88 -6.80
N LYS A 319 -7.02 -0.96 -5.56
CA LYS A 319 -6.58 0.20 -4.76
C LYS A 319 -5.65 1.11 -5.55
N ARG A 320 -5.83 2.43 -5.47
CA ARG A 320 -5.08 3.46 -6.18
C ARG A 320 -5.28 3.50 -7.71
N THR A 321 -6.23 2.76 -8.26
CA THR A 321 -6.57 2.90 -9.68
C THR A 321 -7.59 4.03 -9.88
N ASP A 322 -7.41 4.79 -10.96
CA ASP A 322 -8.25 5.94 -11.28
C ASP A 322 -9.43 5.50 -12.16
N PRO A 323 -10.69 5.73 -11.72
CA PRO A 323 -11.87 5.44 -12.55
C PRO A 323 -11.95 6.30 -13.82
N ASN A 324 -11.06 7.29 -13.97
CA ASN A 324 -10.91 8.10 -15.17
C ASN A 324 -9.65 7.79 -15.98
N ALA A 325 -8.88 6.78 -15.58
CA ALA A 325 -7.68 6.39 -16.32
C ALA A 325 -8.00 5.99 -17.76
N TYR A 326 -7.14 6.39 -18.68
CA TYR A 326 -7.27 6.04 -20.08
C TYR A 326 -6.59 4.70 -20.37
N ASN A 327 -7.31 3.80 -21.04
CA ASN A 327 -6.72 2.60 -21.62
C ASN A 327 -6.08 2.87 -23.00
N THR A 328 -6.27 4.08 -23.53
CA THR A 328 -5.61 4.53 -24.74
C THR A 328 -4.61 5.60 -24.35
N SER A 329 -3.33 5.25 -24.37
CA SER A 329 -2.31 6.27 -24.39
C SER A 329 -2.25 6.92 -25.78
N ASN A 330 -1.66 8.11 -25.86
CA ASN A 330 -1.27 8.68 -27.16
C ASN A 330 -0.20 7.83 -27.88
N LEU A 331 0.25 6.77 -27.24
CA LEU A 331 1.10 5.75 -27.83
C LEU A 331 0.24 4.79 -28.65
N SER A 332 0.78 4.33 -29.76
CA SER A 332 0.12 3.40 -30.70
C SER A 332 -0.33 2.07 -30.08
N SER A 333 0.10 1.78 -28.85
CA SER A 333 -0.20 0.52 -28.16
C SER A 333 -1.55 0.48 -27.43
N GLY A 334 -2.18 1.65 -27.15
CA GLY A 334 -3.47 1.71 -26.46
C GLY A 334 -3.49 1.09 -25.05
N VAL A 335 -2.39 1.18 -24.31
CA VAL A 335 -2.24 0.64 -22.94
C VAL A 335 -2.30 1.73 -21.88
N PHE A 336 -2.49 1.35 -20.61
CA PHE A 336 -2.48 2.28 -19.46
C PHE A 336 -1.09 2.80 -19.07
N SER A 337 -0.15 2.88 -19.98
CA SER A 337 1.27 3.15 -19.70
C SER A 337 1.59 4.58 -19.23
N GLN A 338 0.61 5.47 -19.25
CA GLN A 338 0.80 6.89 -18.95
C GLN A 338 -0.12 7.34 -17.81
N SER A 339 0.00 6.70 -16.66
CA SER A 339 -0.75 7.11 -15.49
C SER A 339 -0.10 8.31 -14.81
N GLY A 340 -0.89 9.37 -14.59
CA GLY A 340 -0.55 10.50 -13.75
C GLY A 340 -1.02 10.36 -12.30
N SER A 341 -1.50 9.20 -11.89
CA SER A 341 -1.96 8.97 -10.52
C SER A 341 -0.82 9.20 -9.53
N PRO A 342 -1.01 10.03 -8.47
CA PRO A 342 0.03 10.35 -7.53
C PRO A 342 0.38 9.16 -6.62
N TYR A 343 1.54 9.23 -5.98
CA TYR A 343 1.93 8.28 -4.94
C TYR A 343 2.19 9.02 -3.62
N MET A 344 1.40 8.71 -2.60
CA MET A 344 1.60 9.23 -1.25
C MET A 344 2.61 8.38 -0.50
N GLU A 345 3.82 8.91 -0.32
CA GLU A 345 4.86 8.25 0.46
C GLU A 345 4.58 8.28 1.97
N ILE A 346 4.04 9.40 2.46
CA ILE A 346 3.52 9.54 3.82
C ILE A 346 2.13 10.17 3.71
N ARG A 347 1.16 9.62 4.44
CA ARG A 347 -0.19 10.17 4.52
C ARG A 347 -0.71 10.18 5.96
N MET A 348 -1.75 10.96 6.19
CA MET A 348 -2.28 11.20 7.55
C MET A 348 -2.63 9.91 8.29
N ALA A 349 -3.20 8.91 7.62
CA ALA A 349 -3.50 7.64 8.29
C ALA A 349 -2.25 6.95 8.82
N GLU A 350 -1.11 7.01 8.13
CA GLU A 350 0.15 6.48 8.66
C GLU A 350 0.60 7.25 9.90
N VAL A 351 0.52 8.58 9.89
CA VAL A 351 0.88 9.42 11.06
C VAL A 351 -0.01 9.08 12.26
N ILE A 352 -1.31 8.93 12.04
CA ILE A 352 -2.30 8.55 13.06
C ILE A 352 -1.99 7.16 13.64
N LEU A 353 -1.71 6.19 12.79
CA LEU A 353 -1.34 4.84 13.22
C LEU A 353 0.00 4.80 13.95
N ASN A 354 0.95 5.65 13.55
CA ASN A 354 2.22 5.80 14.25
C ASN A 354 2.03 6.39 15.66
N VAL A 355 1.11 7.37 15.83
CA VAL A 355 0.73 7.87 17.18
C VAL A 355 0.11 6.76 18.01
N ALA A 356 -0.85 6.00 17.44
CA ALA A 356 -1.50 4.90 18.14
C ALA A 356 -0.49 3.86 18.62
N GLU A 357 0.42 3.45 17.74
CA GLU A 357 1.43 2.44 18.03
C GLU A 357 2.42 2.92 19.11
N ALA A 358 2.93 4.15 18.99
CA ALA A 358 3.85 4.71 19.96
C ALA A 358 3.19 4.94 21.32
N ALA A 359 1.92 5.38 21.35
CA ALA A 359 1.14 5.50 22.58
C ALA A 359 0.95 4.15 23.27
N CYS A 360 0.61 3.10 22.53
CA CYS A 360 0.52 1.74 23.06
C CYS A 360 1.88 1.25 23.60
N GLY A 361 2.97 1.49 22.85
CA GLY A 361 4.32 1.11 23.23
C GLY A 361 4.78 1.75 24.55
N LYS A 362 4.44 3.02 24.79
CA LYS A 362 4.73 3.69 26.09
C LYS A 362 3.79 3.27 27.22
N GLY A 363 2.62 2.67 26.91
CA GLY A 363 1.63 2.23 27.89
C GLY A 363 0.37 3.09 27.98
N ASP A 364 0.22 4.10 27.11
CA ASP A 364 -0.98 4.94 27.02
C ASP A 364 -2.02 4.30 26.10
N ASN A 365 -2.69 3.26 26.63
CA ASN A 365 -3.68 2.50 25.87
C ASN A 365 -4.91 3.33 25.47
N ALA A 366 -5.29 4.33 26.26
CA ALA A 366 -6.46 5.17 25.98
C ALA A 366 -6.24 6.02 24.74
N THR A 367 -5.09 6.71 24.67
CA THR A 367 -4.71 7.48 23.47
C THR A 367 -4.53 6.55 22.27
N ALA A 368 -3.88 5.41 22.44
CA ALA A 368 -3.67 4.43 21.38
C ALA A 368 -5.00 3.98 20.75
N LEU A 369 -5.98 3.60 21.56
CA LEU A 369 -7.29 3.16 21.11
C LEU A 369 -8.06 4.30 20.42
N THR A 370 -7.97 5.53 20.93
CA THR A 370 -8.60 6.70 20.30
C THR A 370 -8.08 6.93 18.89
N PHE A 371 -6.76 6.95 18.70
CA PHE A 371 -6.16 7.15 17.38
C PHE A 371 -6.42 5.96 16.43
N LEU A 372 -6.46 4.76 16.96
CA LEU A 372 -6.82 3.56 16.18
C LEU A 372 -8.27 3.64 15.66
N LYS A 373 -9.20 4.11 16.48
CA LYS A 373 -10.62 4.28 16.08
C LYS A 373 -10.79 5.28 14.94
N TYR A 374 -10.03 6.38 14.90
CA TYR A 374 -10.13 7.36 13.81
C TYR A 374 -10.01 6.73 12.41
N ILE A 375 -9.17 5.70 12.26
CA ILE A 375 -8.96 5.01 10.98
C ILE A 375 -10.23 4.28 10.51
N ARG A 376 -11.01 3.74 11.43
CA ARG A 376 -12.25 3.03 11.10
C ARG A 376 -13.47 3.96 11.03
N GLU A 377 -13.53 4.95 11.90
CA GLU A 377 -14.60 5.94 11.90
C GLU A 377 -14.72 6.65 10.55
N ARG A 378 -13.59 6.98 9.91
CA ARG A 378 -13.58 7.65 8.60
C ARG A 378 -14.20 6.83 7.46
N VAL A 379 -14.32 5.52 7.62
CA VAL A 379 -14.95 4.63 6.62
C VAL A 379 -16.31 4.11 7.08
N GLY A 380 -16.92 4.78 8.06
CA GLY A 380 -18.31 4.58 8.45
C GLY A 380 -18.54 3.67 9.66
N TYR A 381 -17.49 3.20 10.33
CA TYR A 381 -17.65 2.50 11.60
C TYR A 381 -18.13 3.44 12.70
N THR A 382 -18.95 2.95 13.61
CA THR A 382 -19.49 3.69 14.74
C THR A 382 -19.23 2.96 16.06
N GLY A 383 -19.40 3.65 17.18
CA GLY A 383 -19.27 3.07 18.51
C GLY A 383 -17.87 2.58 18.81
N ASP A 384 -17.73 1.29 19.08
CA ASP A 384 -16.43 0.69 19.38
C ASP A 384 -15.62 0.31 18.13
N CYS A 385 -16.14 0.55 16.93
CA CYS A 385 -15.47 0.26 15.66
C CYS A 385 -14.97 -1.20 15.55
N GLY A 386 -15.64 -2.15 16.21
CA GLY A 386 -15.22 -3.55 16.30
C GLY A 386 -14.09 -3.83 17.30
N PHE A 387 -13.62 -2.82 18.06
CA PHE A 387 -12.64 -2.99 19.12
C PHE A 387 -13.30 -3.13 20.49
N SER A 388 -12.71 -3.95 21.38
CA SER A 388 -13.15 -3.95 22.78
C SER A 388 -12.69 -2.68 23.48
N SER A 389 -13.55 -2.07 24.29
CA SER A 389 -13.19 -0.91 25.13
C SER A 389 -12.12 -1.23 26.19
N THR A 390 -11.90 -2.51 26.48
CA THR A 390 -10.87 -3.00 27.42
C THR A 390 -9.58 -3.44 26.72
N LEU A 391 -9.47 -3.22 25.40
CA LEU A 391 -8.31 -3.62 24.62
C LEU A 391 -7.07 -2.84 25.06
N ALA A 392 -6.01 -3.53 25.47
CA ALA A 392 -4.81 -2.93 26.05
C ALA A 392 -3.55 -3.77 25.80
N GLY A 393 -2.39 -3.18 26.01
CA GLY A 393 -1.09 -3.86 25.96
C GLY A 393 -0.83 -4.57 24.65
N ASP A 394 -0.36 -5.81 24.72
CA ASP A 394 0.03 -6.60 23.54
C ASP A 394 -1.14 -6.89 22.60
N ALA A 395 -2.34 -7.11 23.13
CA ALA A 395 -3.53 -7.30 22.31
C ALA A 395 -3.90 -6.02 21.52
N LEU A 396 -3.77 -4.85 22.15
CA LEU A 396 -3.97 -3.58 21.46
C LEU A 396 -2.89 -3.34 20.40
N MET A 397 -1.64 -3.65 20.71
CA MET A 397 -0.54 -3.56 19.75
C MET A 397 -0.77 -4.49 18.55
N GLY A 398 -1.21 -5.72 18.78
CA GLY A 398 -1.59 -6.65 17.72
C GLY A 398 -2.72 -6.10 16.84
N ALA A 399 -3.73 -5.48 17.44
CA ALA A 399 -4.83 -4.84 16.72
C ALA A 399 -4.36 -3.63 15.88
N ILE A 400 -3.42 -2.82 16.40
CA ILE A 400 -2.83 -1.70 15.66
C ILE A 400 -2.04 -2.21 14.44
N LEU A 401 -1.21 -3.24 14.61
CA LEU A 401 -0.44 -3.82 13.50
C LEU A 401 -1.35 -4.48 12.45
N TYR A 402 -2.44 -5.09 12.88
CA TYR A 402 -3.46 -5.61 11.99
C TYR A 402 -4.14 -4.48 11.19
N GLU A 403 -4.56 -3.40 11.87
CA GLU A 403 -5.17 -2.25 11.20
C GLU A 403 -4.19 -1.57 10.22
N ARG A 404 -2.90 -1.47 10.57
CA ARG A 404 -1.86 -1.01 9.66
C ARG A 404 -1.78 -1.87 8.39
N GLN A 405 -1.89 -3.18 8.53
CA GLN A 405 -1.84 -4.11 7.40
C GLN A 405 -3.04 -3.92 6.46
N ILE A 406 -4.23 -3.67 6.99
CA ILE A 406 -5.45 -3.42 6.22
C ILE A 406 -5.41 -2.03 5.58
N GLU A 407 -5.20 -1.00 6.40
CA GLU A 407 -5.27 0.39 5.97
C GLU A 407 -4.19 0.74 4.95
N LEU A 408 -2.95 0.29 5.18
CA LEU A 408 -1.79 0.57 4.35
C LEU A 408 -1.48 -0.54 3.32
N ALA A 409 -2.45 -1.44 3.07
CA ALA A 409 -2.31 -2.51 2.08
C ALA A 409 -1.89 -1.94 0.71
N TYR A 410 -0.92 -2.58 0.07
CA TYR A 410 -0.38 -2.22 -1.24
C TYR A 410 0.27 -0.81 -1.33
N GLU A 411 0.68 -0.24 -0.19
CA GLU A 411 1.40 1.03 -0.12
C GLU A 411 2.89 0.86 0.26
N GLY A 412 3.42 -0.36 0.20
CA GLY A 412 4.84 -0.64 0.45
C GLY A 412 5.28 -0.61 1.92
N LYS A 413 4.33 -0.53 2.89
CA LYS A 413 4.67 -0.38 4.33
C LYS A 413 4.86 -1.71 5.06
N ARG A 414 4.23 -2.78 4.61
CA ARG A 414 4.19 -4.06 5.32
C ARG A 414 5.57 -4.66 5.56
N PHE A 415 6.48 -4.55 4.58
CA PHE A 415 7.84 -5.09 4.70
C PHE A 415 8.59 -4.49 5.89
N ASP A 416 8.51 -3.17 6.06
CA ASP A 416 9.14 -2.48 7.18
C ASP A 416 8.48 -2.85 8.52
N ASP A 417 7.15 -2.96 8.56
CA ASP A 417 6.43 -3.40 9.75
C ASP A 417 6.84 -4.82 10.18
N MET A 418 6.96 -5.75 9.22
CA MET A 418 7.40 -7.11 9.51
C MET A 418 8.83 -7.17 10.04
N ARG A 419 9.75 -6.38 9.44
CA ARG A 419 11.15 -6.34 9.88
C ARG A 419 11.28 -5.73 11.27
N ARG A 420 10.72 -4.56 11.50
CA ARG A 420 10.89 -3.84 12.77
C ARG A 420 10.23 -4.55 13.95
N TRP A 421 9.15 -5.30 13.70
CA TRP A 421 8.44 -6.12 14.67
C TRP A 421 8.92 -7.57 14.73
N LEU A 422 9.85 -8.01 13.85
CA LEU A 422 10.40 -9.38 13.82
C LEU A 422 9.31 -10.45 13.64
N LEU A 423 8.44 -10.24 12.66
CA LEU A 423 7.28 -11.10 12.42
C LEU A 423 7.56 -12.23 11.41
N TRP A 424 8.83 -12.58 11.17
CA TRP A 424 9.16 -13.57 10.15
C TRP A 424 8.90 -15.01 10.60
N ASP A 425 9.40 -15.40 11.76
CA ASP A 425 9.48 -16.81 12.19
C ASP A 425 9.15 -17.04 13.65
N ASP A 426 8.67 -16.03 14.35
CA ASP A 426 8.41 -16.03 15.79
C ASP A 426 9.59 -16.47 16.69
N SER A 427 10.82 -16.51 16.15
CA SER A 427 12.02 -16.87 16.94
C SER A 427 12.27 -15.96 18.14
N PHE A 428 11.64 -14.80 18.17
CA PHE A 428 11.66 -13.84 19.26
C PHE A 428 10.38 -13.83 20.11
N GLY A 429 9.43 -14.73 19.83
CA GLY A 429 8.15 -14.79 20.54
C GLY A 429 7.22 -13.60 20.30
N THR A 430 7.54 -12.75 19.31
CA THR A 430 6.78 -11.52 19.05
C THR A 430 5.42 -11.82 18.45
N CYS A 431 5.35 -12.77 17.53
CA CYS A 431 4.10 -13.16 16.88
C CYS A 431 3.12 -13.75 17.90
N THR A 432 3.57 -14.73 18.70
CA THR A 432 2.76 -15.33 19.77
C THR A 432 2.27 -14.27 20.77
N ARG A 433 3.18 -13.38 21.21
CA ARG A 433 2.85 -12.31 22.16
C ARG A 433 1.78 -11.35 21.63
N LEU A 434 1.84 -11.00 20.36
CA LEU A 434 0.93 -10.03 19.72
C LEU A 434 -0.32 -10.69 19.09
N GLY A 435 -0.43 -12.01 19.08
CA GLY A 435 -1.52 -12.71 18.40
C GLY A 435 -1.52 -12.48 16.89
N VAL A 436 -0.33 -12.41 16.28
CA VAL A 436 -0.16 -12.26 14.83
C VAL A 436 0.49 -13.51 14.24
N GLU A 437 0.12 -13.88 13.04
CA GLU A 437 0.70 -15.04 12.37
C GLU A 437 2.13 -14.75 11.86
N PRO A 438 3.12 -15.61 12.13
CA PRO A 438 4.45 -15.50 11.54
C PRO A 438 4.41 -15.79 10.03
N ILE A 439 5.41 -15.32 9.30
CA ILE A 439 5.46 -15.43 7.84
C ILE A 439 6.31 -16.60 7.36
N SER A 440 7.21 -17.11 8.20
CA SER A 440 8.17 -18.15 7.86
C SER A 440 7.60 -19.56 7.72
N GLY A 441 8.44 -20.46 7.28
CA GLY A 441 8.09 -21.85 7.03
C GLY A 441 7.10 -21.98 5.89
N ASN A 442 6.09 -22.81 6.05
CA ASN A 442 5.02 -22.95 5.06
C ASN A 442 4.20 -21.68 4.85
N GLN A 443 4.40 -20.67 5.69
CA GLN A 443 3.66 -19.41 5.67
C GLN A 443 4.34 -18.31 4.84
N THR A 444 5.53 -18.57 4.32
CA THR A 444 6.11 -17.74 3.25
C THR A 444 5.40 -17.96 1.92
N ARG A 445 4.63 -19.03 1.82
CA ARG A 445 3.82 -19.32 0.65
C ARG A 445 2.74 -18.26 0.48
N ARG A 446 2.51 -17.91 -0.78
CA ARG A 446 1.46 -16.99 -1.19
C ARG A 446 0.62 -17.69 -2.23
N HIS A 447 -0.66 -17.81 -1.94
CA HIS A 447 -1.59 -18.52 -2.77
C HIS A 447 -2.45 -17.55 -3.58
N GLY A 448 -2.72 -17.88 -4.83
CA GLY A 448 -3.77 -17.22 -5.60
C GLY A 448 -5.14 -17.82 -5.28
N ILE A 449 -6.18 -17.06 -5.53
CA ILE A 449 -7.56 -17.56 -5.56
C ILE A 449 -7.94 -17.75 -7.02
N ILE A 450 -8.19 -18.99 -7.43
CA ILE A 450 -8.78 -19.27 -8.73
C ILE A 450 -10.27 -19.54 -8.54
N LEU A 451 -11.10 -18.79 -9.26
CA LEU A 451 -12.52 -19.05 -9.36
C LEU A 451 -12.75 -19.91 -10.60
N ALA A 452 -13.01 -21.19 -10.40
CA ALA A 452 -13.17 -22.18 -11.46
C ALA A 452 -14.64 -22.52 -11.68
N VAL A 453 -15.03 -22.66 -12.93
CA VAL A 453 -16.39 -23.12 -13.29
C VAL A 453 -16.59 -24.54 -12.78
N LYS A 454 -17.75 -24.80 -12.21
CA LYS A 454 -18.12 -26.15 -11.69
C LYS A 454 -18.12 -27.21 -12.80
N PRO A 455 -17.44 -28.35 -12.63
CA PRO A 455 -17.35 -29.40 -13.64
C PRO A 455 -18.70 -29.94 -14.10
N GLU A 456 -19.67 -30.01 -13.23
CA GLU A 456 -21.04 -30.52 -13.52
C GLU A 456 -21.82 -29.69 -14.54
N LEU A 457 -21.39 -28.47 -14.83
CA LEU A 457 -22.02 -27.61 -15.84
C LEU A 457 -21.64 -28.02 -17.27
N TYR A 458 -20.64 -28.89 -17.44
CA TYR A 458 -20.10 -29.31 -18.74
C TYR A 458 -20.77 -30.57 -19.30
N THR A 459 -21.99 -30.92 -18.91
CA THR A 459 -22.64 -32.17 -19.26
C THR A 459 -22.79 -32.44 -20.77
N ASN A 460 -22.78 -31.38 -21.60
CA ASN A 460 -22.94 -31.47 -23.07
C ASN A 460 -22.02 -30.53 -23.84
N SER A 461 -20.87 -30.14 -23.27
CA SER A 461 -20.02 -29.13 -23.92
C SER A 461 -19.34 -29.68 -25.18
N LYS A 462 -19.30 -28.85 -26.20
CA LYS A 462 -18.44 -29.06 -27.37
C LYS A 462 -17.05 -28.53 -27.05
N ALA A 463 -16.03 -29.19 -27.59
CA ALA A 463 -14.64 -28.77 -27.42
C ALA A 463 -14.33 -27.53 -28.25
N GLY A 464 -13.77 -26.49 -27.64
CA GLY A 464 -13.34 -25.28 -28.36
C GLY A 464 -12.70 -24.22 -27.46
N LYS A 465 -11.91 -23.35 -28.08
CA LYS A 465 -11.28 -22.20 -27.39
C LYS A 465 -12.29 -21.16 -26.91
N ASP A 466 -13.48 -21.14 -27.50
CA ASP A 466 -14.49 -20.12 -27.32
C ASP A 466 -15.69 -20.61 -26.49
N CYS A 467 -15.49 -21.68 -25.72
CA CYS A 467 -16.51 -22.25 -24.85
C CYS A 467 -16.52 -21.51 -23.50
N ASP A 468 -16.91 -20.23 -23.52
CA ASP A 468 -17.16 -19.48 -22.27
C ASP A 468 -18.59 -19.82 -21.79
N PRO A 469 -18.75 -20.53 -20.67
CA PRO A 469 -20.04 -21.03 -20.22
C PRO A 469 -21.01 -19.93 -19.82
N PHE A 470 -20.55 -18.73 -19.58
CA PHE A 470 -21.35 -17.61 -19.05
C PHE A 470 -21.46 -16.41 -20.00
N ASN A 471 -20.80 -16.48 -21.17
CA ASN A 471 -20.89 -15.44 -22.17
C ASN A 471 -21.87 -15.81 -23.28
N PRO A 472 -23.03 -15.15 -23.39
CA PRO A 472 -24.00 -15.41 -24.45
C PRO A 472 -23.48 -15.20 -25.87
N GLU A 473 -22.43 -14.38 -26.02
CA GLU A 473 -21.81 -14.09 -27.32
C GLU A 473 -20.75 -15.13 -27.72
N ALA A 474 -20.37 -16.03 -26.80
CA ALA A 474 -19.44 -17.09 -27.12
C ALA A 474 -20.08 -18.13 -28.05
N SER A 475 -19.29 -18.69 -28.96
CA SER A 475 -19.77 -19.69 -29.92
C SER A 475 -20.31 -20.98 -29.25
N GLU A 476 -19.89 -21.26 -28.04
CA GLU A 476 -20.23 -22.44 -27.23
C GLU A 476 -20.79 -22.06 -25.84
N TYR A 477 -21.78 -21.18 -25.83
CA TYR A 477 -22.45 -20.79 -24.58
C TYR A 477 -23.26 -21.94 -23.98
N LEU A 478 -23.03 -22.25 -22.69
CA LEU A 478 -23.73 -23.35 -22.03
C LEU A 478 -25.20 -23.04 -21.66
N GLY A 479 -25.59 -21.78 -21.69
CA GLY A 479 -26.97 -21.36 -21.40
C GLY A 479 -27.36 -21.39 -19.92
N THR A 480 -26.39 -21.58 -19.01
CA THR A 480 -26.68 -21.73 -17.58
C THR A 480 -26.82 -20.42 -16.86
N SER A 481 -25.97 -19.44 -17.19
CA SER A 481 -25.97 -18.11 -16.53
C SER A 481 -25.38 -17.08 -17.48
N ASP A 482 -25.95 -15.90 -17.49
CA ASP A 482 -25.54 -14.78 -18.32
C ASP A 482 -24.79 -13.76 -17.46
N ARG A 483 -23.45 -13.77 -17.54
CA ARG A 483 -22.59 -12.86 -16.76
C ARG A 483 -22.77 -11.38 -17.12
N THR A 484 -23.31 -11.09 -18.31
CA THR A 484 -23.51 -9.70 -18.75
C THR A 484 -24.62 -8.99 -17.95
N LYS A 485 -25.47 -9.75 -17.25
CA LYS A 485 -26.53 -9.24 -16.37
C LYS A 485 -26.08 -9.03 -14.92
N ILE A 486 -24.82 -9.31 -14.61
CA ILE A 486 -24.30 -9.26 -13.25
C ILE A 486 -23.30 -8.11 -13.16
N SER A 487 -23.54 -7.19 -12.24
CA SER A 487 -22.60 -6.13 -11.93
C SER A 487 -22.82 -5.71 -10.47
N LEU A 488 -21.80 -5.89 -9.65
CA LEU A 488 -21.75 -5.39 -8.28
C LEU A 488 -21.07 -4.03 -8.29
N ASP A 489 -21.84 -2.96 -8.15
CA ASP A 489 -21.31 -1.60 -8.18
C ASP A 489 -21.10 -1.08 -6.75
N PRO A 490 -19.87 -0.85 -6.31
CA PRO A 490 -19.59 -0.28 -5.00
C PRO A 490 -20.17 1.14 -4.79
N ASP A 491 -20.58 1.83 -5.85
CA ASP A 491 -21.20 3.15 -5.80
C ASP A 491 -22.74 3.11 -5.87
N ALA A 492 -23.34 1.92 -5.96
CA ALA A 492 -24.79 1.73 -5.98
C ALA A 492 -25.45 2.22 -4.67
N SER A 493 -26.77 2.51 -4.73
CA SER A 493 -27.60 2.72 -3.54
C SER A 493 -27.59 1.47 -2.64
N ASP A 494 -27.91 1.62 -1.36
CA ASP A 494 -27.91 0.47 -0.45
C ASP A 494 -28.90 -0.61 -0.89
N SER A 495 -30.09 -0.24 -1.40
CA SER A 495 -31.08 -1.20 -1.91
C SER A 495 -30.61 -1.91 -3.19
N ASP A 496 -29.96 -1.20 -4.10
CA ASP A 496 -29.42 -1.81 -5.31
C ASP A 496 -28.24 -2.72 -4.98
N TRP A 497 -27.38 -2.30 -4.04
CA TRP A 497 -26.28 -3.10 -3.56
C TRP A 497 -26.73 -4.44 -2.99
N GLU A 498 -27.76 -4.45 -2.13
CA GLU A 498 -28.32 -5.69 -1.57
C GLU A 498 -28.85 -6.64 -2.64
N ASN A 499 -29.54 -6.09 -3.67
CA ASN A 499 -30.02 -6.87 -4.80
C ASN A 499 -28.87 -7.40 -5.67
N GLN A 500 -27.84 -6.59 -5.90
CA GLN A 500 -26.66 -6.99 -6.67
C GLN A 500 -25.85 -8.06 -5.94
N ILE A 501 -25.66 -7.95 -4.62
CA ILE A 501 -25.03 -8.99 -3.77
C ILE A 501 -25.80 -10.29 -3.86
N ALA A 502 -27.13 -10.27 -3.72
CA ALA A 502 -27.95 -11.48 -3.81
C ALA A 502 -27.82 -12.15 -5.18
N THR A 503 -27.77 -11.35 -6.24
CA THR A 503 -27.59 -11.86 -7.61
C THR A 503 -26.21 -12.49 -7.78
N LEU A 504 -25.16 -11.84 -7.27
CA LEU A 504 -23.79 -12.33 -7.32
C LEU A 504 -23.61 -13.59 -6.46
N ASP A 505 -24.18 -13.63 -5.26
CA ASP A 505 -24.19 -14.82 -4.38
C ASP A 505 -24.76 -16.04 -5.09
N ASN A 506 -25.92 -15.87 -5.75
CA ASN A 506 -26.55 -16.94 -6.51
C ASN A 506 -25.69 -17.40 -7.70
N PHE A 507 -25.03 -16.45 -8.38
CA PHE A 507 -24.12 -16.80 -9.48
C PHE A 507 -22.93 -17.62 -8.98
N TYR A 508 -22.24 -17.18 -7.92
CA TYR A 508 -21.09 -17.88 -7.35
C TYR A 508 -21.49 -19.27 -6.85
N GLU A 509 -22.57 -19.35 -6.08
CA GLU A 509 -23.06 -20.60 -5.49
C GLU A 509 -23.40 -21.65 -6.55
N ASN A 510 -24.02 -21.26 -7.65
CA ASN A 510 -24.45 -22.21 -8.67
C ASN A 510 -23.36 -22.55 -9.71
N ASN A 511 -22.37 -21.68 -9.92
CA ASN A 511 -21.50 -21.77 -11.08
C ASN A 511 -20.02 -21.93 -10.77
N LEU A 512 -19.53 -21.50 -9.60
CA LEU A 512 -18.11 -21.40 -9.34
C LEU A 512 -17.68 -22.25 -8.14
N ASN A 513 -16.46 -22.73 -8.21
CA ASN A 513 -15.69 -23.25 -7.09
C ASN A 513 -14.50 -22.33 -6.83
N ARG A 514 -14.14 -22.15 -5.56
CA ARG A 514 -12.88 -21.52 -5.19
C ARG A 514 -11.80 -22.57 -5.07
N VAL A 515 -10.71 -22.37 -5.81
CA VAL A 515 -9.52 -23.22 -5.76
C VAL A 515 -8.33 -22.36 -5.31
N VAL A 516 -7.54 -22.89 -4.39
CA VAL A 516 -6.29 -22.25 -3.96
C VAL A 516 -5.19 -22.63 -4.96
N ASN A 517 -4.47 -21.63 -5.46
CA ASN A 517 -3.41 -21.81 -6.45
C ASN A 517 -2.04 -21.51 -5.82
N ASP A 518 -1.15 -22.50 -5.82
CA ASP A 518 0.19 -22.43 -5.23
C ASP A 518 1.22 -21.68 -6.08
N GLN A 519 0.86 -21.22 -7.29
CA GLN A 519 1.81 -20.57 -8.22
C GLN A 519 2.41 -19.25 -7.71
N LEU A 520 1.82 -18.65 -6.68
CA LEU A 520 2.36 -17.44 -6.07
C LEU A 520 3.41 -17.70 -4.99
N ASP A 521 3.63 -18.93 -4.63
CA ASP A 521 4.48 -19.28 -3.48
C ASP A 521 6.00 -19.18 -3.77
N GLY A 522 6.40 -18.97 -5.01
CA GLY A 522 7.81 -18.80 -5.39
C GLY A 522 8.68 -20.04 -5.17
N THR A 523 8.10 -21.17 -4.73
CA THR A 523 8.80 -22.43 -4.49
C THR A 523 8.72 -23.39 -5.68
N SER A 524 8.02 -23.02 -6.75
CA SER A 524 8.15 -23.73 -8.01
C SER A 524 9.60 -23.58 -8.48
N THR A 525 10.42 -24.59 -8.24
CA THR A 525 11.70 -24.74 -8.92
C THR A 525 11.47 -24.53 -10.40
N PRO A 526 12.21 -23.64 -11.07
CA PRO A 526 12.16 -23.57 -12.52
C PRO A 526 12.52 -24.95 -13.04
N THR A 527 11.56 -25.62 -13.66
CA THR A 527 11.84 -26.83 -14.44
C THR A 527 12.57 -26.45 -15.71
#